data_ac80f4b53565cf8f0114d0e75d8fac38
#
_entry.id   ac80f4b53565cf8f0114d0e75d8fac38
#
_cell.length_a   1.000
_cell.length_b   1.000
_cell.length_c   1.000
_cell.angle_alpha   90.00
_cell.angle_beta   90.00
_cell.angle_gamma   90.00
#
_symmetry.space_group_name_H-M   'P 1'
#
loop_
_entity.id
_entity.type
_entity.pdbx_description
1 polymer ?
#
loop_
_entity_poly.entity_id
_entity_poly.type
_entity_poly.pdbx_seq_one_letter_code
_entity_poly.pdbx_strand_id
1 'polypeptide(L)'
;MADNDETEDQTPEQESARPARASQTFQGLGSLRQAIGAAQRPTASPMAPVIPVTVPTDVQPKIDAQGRSYATGKRKNAVARVWIRPGNGKIEVNGRDSPVYFARPVLRMLINQPFVSCDRLGQFDVVCTVKGGGLSGQAGAVRHGISKALTFYEPGLRPVLKSGGFLTRDSRVVERKKYGKAKARRSFQFSKR
;
A
#
# COMPACT_ATOMS: atom_id res chain seq x y z
N MET A 1 -53.19 -7.95 43.89
CA MET A 1 -52.82 -7.27 45.13
C MET A 1 -51.32 -7.11 45.02
N ALA A 2 -50.93 -6.01 44.51
CA ALA A 2 -50.48 -4.77 45.21
C ALA A 2 -49.01 -4.97 45.62
N ASP A 3 -48.04 -4.14 45.41
CA ASP A 3 -48.03 -2.69 45.15
C ASP A 3 -46.69 -2.33 44.48
N ASN A 4 -46.72 -1.24 43.73
CA ASN A 4 -45.60 -0.47 43.22
C ASN A 4 -44.78 0.12 44.36
N ASP A 5 -43.44 0.22 44.16
CA ASP A 5 -42.68 1.26 44.80
C ASP A 5 -41.65 1.79 43.80
N GLU A 6 -42.01 2.94 43.23
CA GLU A 6 -41.09 3.83 42.47
C GLU A 6 -40.25 4.59 43.50
N THR A 7 -38.93 4.40 43.45
CA THR A 7 -38.00 5.29 44.17
C THR A 7 -37.18 6.05 43.13
N GLU A 8 -37.63 7.29 42.89
CA GLU A 8 -36.85 8.32 42.19
C GLU A 8 -35.59 8.65 43.03
N ASP A 9 -34.42 8.37 42.51
CA ASP A 9 -33.15 8.85 43.08
C ASP A 9 -32.73 10.10 42.29
N GLN A 10 -33.00 11.26 42.91
CA GLN A 10 -32.58 12.58 42.46
C GLN A 10 -31.12 12.79 42.86
N THR A 11 -30.22 12.72 41.91
CA THR A 11 -28.81 13.14 42.07
C THR A 11 -28.71 14.65 41.86
N PRO A 12 -28.20 15.44 42.83
CA PRO A 12 -28.04 16.89 42.67
C PRO A 12 -26.84 17.18 41.74
N GLU A 13 -27.09 17.93 40.68
CA GLU A 13 -26.07 18.58 39.88
C GLU A 13 -25.22 19.51 40.71
N GLN A 14 -23.95 19.16 40.92
CA GLN A 14 -22.92 20.10 41.39
C GLN A 14 -22.33 20.84 40.19
N GLU A 15 -22.87 22.02 39.96
CA GLU A 15 -22.37 23.05 39.09
C GLU A 15 -21.04 23.60 39.64
N SER A 16 -19.91 23.05 39.21
CA SER A 16 -18.59 23.61 39.52
C SER A 16 -18.28 24.76 38.57
N ALA A 17 -18.45 25.99 39.06
CA ALA A 17 -18.06 27.23 38.41
C ALA A 17 -16.58 27.22 38.00
N ARG A 18 -16.30 27.24 36.71
CA ARG A 18 -14.98 27.51 36.16
C ARG A 18 -14.68 29.01 36.25
N PRO A 19 -13.51 29.45 36.72
CA PRO A 19 -13.18 30.87 36.77
C PRO A 19 -13.02 31.42 35.32
N ALA A 20 -13.65 32.55 35.08
CA ALA A 20 -13.57 33.31 33.83
C ALA A 20 -12.11 33.69 33.54
N ARG A 21 -11.58 33.14 32.48
CA ARG A 21 -10.24 33.50 31.94
C ARG A 21 -10.35 34.82 31.21
N ALA A 22 -9.72 35.84 31.79
CA ALA A 22 -9.64 37.20 31.26
C ALA A 22 -9.21 37.19 29.77
N SER A 23 -10.02 37.82 28.96
CA SER A 23 -9.74 38.10 27.53
C SER A 23 -8.59 39.13 27.46
N GLN A 24 -7.36 38.67 27.30
CA GLN A 24 -6.27 39.52 26.86
C GLN A 24 -6.45 39.75 25.34
N THR A 25 -6.90 40.94 25.02
CA THR A 25 -6.97 41.45 23.64
C THR A 25 -5.55 41.59 23.10
N PHE A 26 -5.19 40.73 22.17
CA PHE A 26 -3.93 40.79 21.42
C PHE A 26 -4.01 41.94 20.43
N GLN A 27 -3.60 43.14 20.84
CA GLN A 27 -3.39 44.34 20.02
C GLN A 27 -1.98 44.30 19.36
N GLY A 28 -1.66 43.26 18.62
CA GLY A 28 -0.32 43.13 18.05
C GLY A 28 -0.27 42.55 16.63
N LEU A 29 -1.41 42.22 16.04
CA LEU A 29 -1.42 41.56 14.71
C LEU A 29 -1.43 42.54 13.51
N GLY A 30 -1.50 43.84 13.73
CA GLY A 30 -1.48 44.85 12.64
C GLY A 30 -0.09 45.07 12.05
N SER A 31 0.95 45.04 12.86
CA SER A 31 2.32 45.31 12.43
C SER A 31 3.01 44.15 11.71
N LEU A 32 2.56 42.90 11.95
CA LEU A 32 3.10 41.75 11.24
C LEU A 32 2.61 41.60 9.80
N ARG A 33 1.46 42.17 9.47
CA ARG A 33 0.94 42.14 8.10
C ARG A 33 1.70 43.07 7.12
N GLN A 34 2.32 44.14 7.62
CA GLN A 34 3.11 45.05 6.77
C GLN A 34 4.53 44.52 6.48
N ALA A 35 5.07 43.65 7.32
CA ALA A 35 6.39 43.03 7.09
C ALA A 35 6.37 41.86 6.09
N ILE A 36 5.21 41.24 5.82
CA ILE A 36 5.07 40.10 4.92
C ILE A 36 4.76 40.54 3.48
N GLY A 37 4.43 41.81 3.26
CA GLY A 37 4.05 42.33 1.95
C GLY A 37 5.19 42.55 0.94
N ALA A 38 6.45 42.39 1.34
CA ALA A 38 7.62 42.65 0.47
C ALA A 38 8.44 41.39 0.14
N ALA A 39 7.99 40.19 0.54
CA ALA A 39 8.63 38.95 0.07
C ALA A 39 8.19 38.70 -1.38
N GLN A 40 9.04 39.05 -2.32
CA GLN A 40 8.92 38.74 -3.74
C GLN A 40 8.67 37.21 -3.85
N ARG A 41 7.53 36.83 -4.48
CA ARG A 41 7.25 35.46 -4.86
C ARG A 41 8.46 34.93 -5.63
N PRO A 42 9.03 33.79 -5.27
CA PRO A 42 10.06 33.20 -6.10
C PRO A 42 9.46 32.99 -7.50
N THR A 43 10.02 33.69 -8.47
CA THR A 43 9.74 33.46 -9.89
C THR A 43 9.94 31.97 -10.15
N ALA A 44 8.92 31.33 -10.72
CA ALA A 44 8.96 29.92 -11.07
C ALA A 44 10.26 29.64 -11.80
N SER A 45 11.08 28.80 -11.21
CA SER A 45 12.28 28.28 -11.87
C SER A 45 11.86 27.69 -13.22
N PRO A 46 12.57 27.97 -14.31
CA PRO A 46 12.23 27.37 -15.59
C PRO A 46 12.25 25.84 -15.41
N MET A 47 11.12 25.21 -15.72
CA MET A 47 11.01 23.76 -15.73
C MET A 47 12.20 23.22 -16.53
N ALA A 48 13.06 22.44 -15.86
CA ALA A 48 14.13 21.73 -16.53
C ALA A 48 13.51 20.96 -17.72
N PRO A 49 14.15 20.96 -18.89
CA PRO A 49 13.61 20.30 -20.05
C PRO A 49 13.36 18.83 -19.68
N VAL A 50 12.11 18.40 -19.82
CA VAL A 50 11.74 16.98 -19.68
C VAL A 50 12.45 16.27 -20.81
N ILE A 51 13.62 15.68 -20.48
CA ILE A 51 14.35 14.83 -21.42
C ILE A 51 13.40 13.68 -21.74
N PRO A 52 12.95 13.53 -22.98
CA PRO A 52 12.13 12.37 -23.36
C PRO A 52 12.99 11.13 -23.06
N VAL A 53 12.56 10.32 -22.09
CA VAL A 53 13.19 9.04 -21.82
C VAL A 53 12.87 8.18 -23.04
N THR A 54 13.74 8.23 -24.02
CA THR A 54 13.71 7.30 -25.16
C THR A 54 13.96 5.92 -24.59
N VAL A 55 12.88 5.19 -24.36
CA VAL A 55 12.93 3.78 -23.99
C VAL A 55 13.56 3.07 -25.18
N PRO A 56 14.67 2.33 -25.02
CA PRO A 56 15.21 1.55 -26.12
C PRO A 56 14.11 0.60 -26.60
N THR A 57 13.68 0.79 -27.84
CA THR A 57 12.56 0.09 -28.47
C THR A 57 12.92 -1.36 -28.84
N ASP A 58 14.14 -1.79 -28.55
CA ASP A 58 14.71 -3.08 -28.95
C ASP A 58 14.40 -4.25 -27.99
N VAL A 59 13.57 -4.05 -26.97
CA VAL A 59 13.21 -5.16 -26.08
C VAL A 59 12.03 -5.91 -26.68
N GLN A 60 12.33 -7.04 -27.31
CA GLN A 60 11.29 -7.91 -27.86
C GLN A 60 10.42 -8.50 -26.72
N PRO A 61 9.10 -8.60 -26.91
CA PRO A 61 8.20 -9.25 -25.97
C PRO A 61 8.54 -10.74 -25.84
N LYS A 62 8.54 -11.24 -24.60
CA LYS A 62 8.75 -12.66 -24.29
C LYS A 62 7.40 -13.34 -24.10
N ILE A 63 6.86 -13.86 -25.18
CA ILE A 63 5.55 -14.52 -25.22
C ILE A 63 5.76 -16.00 -25.54
N ASP A 64 5.11 -16.90 -24.80
CA ASP A 64 5.12 -18.33 -25.04
C ASP A 64 4.31 -18.69 -26.31
N ALA A 65 4.48 -19.91 -26.82
CA ALA A 65 3.71 -20.45 -27.96
C ALA A 65 2.18 -20.40 -27.74
N GLN A 66 1.73 -20.28 -26.48
CA GLN A 66 0.31 -20.17 -26.11
C GLN A 66 -0.14 -18.71 -25.96
N GLY A 67 0.63 -17.72 -26.40
CA GLY A 67 0.31 -16.30 -26.28
C GLY A 67 0.38 -15.75 -24.85
N ARG A 68 1.05 -16.47 -23.94
CA ARG A 68 1.19 -16.07 -22.52
C ARG A 68 2.55 -15.49 -22.23
N SER A 69 2.61 -14.50 -21.36
CA SER A 69 3.85 -14.03 -20.75
C SER A 69 4.04 -14.62 -19.36
N TYR A 70 5.22 -15.16 -19.08
CA TYR A 70 5.56 -15.80 -17.82
C TYR A 70 6.55 -14.98 -17.01
N ALA A 71 6.28 -14.84 -15.70
CA ALA A 71 7.25 -14.29 -14.77
C ALA A 71 7.13 -14.88 -13.36
N THR A 72 8.23 -14.80 -12.63
CA THR A 72 8.29 -15.21 -11.21
C THR A 72 8.32 -13.99 -10.31
N GLY A 73 7.41 -13.92 -9.34
CA GLY A 73 7.41 -12.92 -8.28
C GLY A 73 7.84 -13.52 -6.94
N LYS A 74 8.52 -12.72 -6.11
CA LYS A 74 8.98 -13.15 -4.77
C LYS A 74 8.74 -12.05 -3.75
N ARG A 75 8.26 -12.42 -2.55
CA ARG A 75 8.17 -11.53 -1.39
C ARG A 75 8.25 -12.32 -0.09
N LYS A 76 9.12 -11.92 0.84
CA LYS A 76 9.42 -12.71 2.04
C LYS A 76 9.80 -14.15 1.64
N ASN A 77 9.07 -15.14 2.16
CA ASN A 77 9.25 -16.56 1.81
C ASN A 77 8.23 -17.05 0.76
N ALA A 78 7.39 -16.15 0.23
CA ALA A 78 6.43 -16.50 -0.81
C ALA A 78 7.04 -16.38 -2.20
N VAL A 79 6.75 -17.37 -3.04
CA VAL A 79 7.12 -17.42 -4.45
C VAL A 79 5.86 -17.62 -5.28
N ALA A 80 5.66 -16.76 -6.28
CA ALA A 80 4.56 -16.82 -7.24
C ALA A 80 5.11 -17.07 -8.64
N ARG A 81 4.55 -18.03 -9.36
CA ARG A 81 4.72 -18.21 -10.80
C ARG A 81 3.46 -17.65 -11.45
N VAL A 82 3.62 -16.71 -12.35
CA VAL A 82 2.51 -15.93 -12.92
C VAL A 82 2.56 -16.03 -14.43
N TRP A 83 1.44 -16.37 -15.04
CA TRP A 83 1.20 -16.34 -16.48
C TRP A 83 0.11 -15.32 -16.75
N ILE A 84 0.35 -14.45 -17.70
CA ILE A 84 -0.58 -13.41 -18.15
C ILE A 84 -0.89 -13.64 -19.62
N ARG A 85 -2.17 -13.54 -19.98
CA ARG A 85 -2.66 -13.55 -21.36
C ARG A 85 -3.71 -12.45 -21.53
N PRO A 86 -3.97 -11.96 -22.74
CA PRO A 86 -5.12 -11.11 -23.02
C PRO A 86 -6.42 -11.80 -22.63
N GLY A 87 -7.35 -11.08 -22.00
CA GLY A 87 -8.62 -11.66 -21.53
C GLY A 87 -9.52 -10.65 -20.85
N ASN A 88 -10.39 -11.13 -19.98
CA ASN A 88 -11.47 -10.36 -19.34
C ASN A 88 -11.15 -9.91 -17.90
N GLY A 89 -9.90 -10.05 -17.44
CA GLY A 89 -9.49 -9.66 -16.09
C GLY A 89 -9.71 -10.74 -15.04
N LYS A 90 -9.88 -12.01 -15.43
CA LYS A 90 -10.00 -13.11 -14.47
C LYS A 90 -8.64 -13.41 -13.83
N ILE A 91 -8.60 -13.47 -12.48
CA ILE A 91 -7.40 -13.82 -11.73
C ILE A 91 -7.64 -15.13 -10.98
N GLU A 92 -6.90 -16.15 -11.36
CA GLU A 92 -6.94 -17.48 -10.78
C GLU A 92 -5.66 -17.77 -9.99
N VAL A 93 -5.80 -18.27 -8.75
CA VAL A 93 -4.69 -18.55 -7.83
C VAL A 93 -4.79 -19.96 -7.32
N ASN A 94 -3.82 -20.81 -7.66
CA ASN A 94 -3.82 -22.24 -7.29
C ASN A 94 -5.13 -22.96 -7.64
N GLY A 95 -5.72 -22.68 -8.81
CA GLY A 95 -6.98 -23.30 -9.24
C GLY A 95 -8.24 -22.74 -8.54
N ARG A 96 -8.12 -21.60 -7.82
CA ARG A 96 -9.25 -20.93 -7.16
C ARG A 96 -9.32 -19.49 -7.62
N ASP A 97 -10.53 -18.93 -7.69
CA ASP A 97 -10.69 -17.51 -8.00
C ASP A 97 -10.09 -16.61 -6.92
N SER A 98 -9.52 -15.48 -7.35
CA SER A 98 -8.85 -14.51 -6.45
C SER A 98 -9.73 -14.06 -5.26
N PRO A 99 -11.04 -13.80 -5.40
CA PRO A 99 -11.91 -13.45 -4.26
C PRO A 99 -12.01 -14.54 -3.20
N VAL A 100 -11.98 -15.80 -3.61
CA VAL A 100 -12.06 -16.95 -2.72
C VAL A 100 -10.71 -17.20 -2.02
N TYR A 101 -9.61 -17.11 -2.77
CA TYR A 101 -8.27 -17.33 -2.22
C TYR A 101 -7.80 -16.18 -1.32
N PHE A 102 -7.96 -14.94 -1.79
CA PHE A 102 -7.65 -13.71 -1.04
C PHE A 102 -8.93 -13.07 -0.53
N ALA A 103 -9.52 -13.62 0.54
CA ALA A 103 -10.76 -13.13 1.11
C ALA A 103 -10.69 -11.64 1.53
N ARG A 104 -9.50 -11.15 1.97
CA ARG A 104 -9.32 -9.76 2.37
C ARG A 104 -9.28 -8.83 1.15
N PRO A 105 -10.17 -7.83 1.04
CA PRO A 105 -10.22 -6.93 -0.13
C PRO A 105 -8.93 -6.14 -0.34
N VAL A 106 -8.22 -5.76 0.73
CA VAL A 106 -6.92 -5.06 0.66
C VAL A 106 -5.88 -5.86 -0.13
N LEU A 107 -5.86 -7.20 0.00
CA LEU A 107 -4.91 -8.04 -0.74
C LEU A 107 -5.24 -8.08 -2.23
N ARG A 108 -6.53 -8.05 -2.59
CA ARG A 108 -7.00 -7.98 -3.98
C ARG A 108 -6.67 -6.63 -4.60
N MET A 109 -6.88 -5.53 -3.86
CA MET A 109 -6.46 -4.20 -4.31
C MET A 109 -4.94 -4.14 -4.59
N LEU A 110 -4.14 -4.74 -3.70
CA LEU A 110 -2.68 -4.79 -3.86
C LEU A 110 -2.26 -5.56 -5.13
N ILE A 111 -2.96 -6.63 -5.49
CA ILE A 111 -2.69 -7.41 -6.70
C ILE A 111 -3.05 -6.61 -7.96
N ASN A 112 -4.11 -5.81 -7.93
CA ASN A 112 -4.57 -5.02 -9.06
C ASN A 112 -3.77 -3.73 -9.28
N GLN A 113 -2.98 -3.27 -8.31
CA GLN A 113 -2.19 -2.03 -8.41
C GLN A 113 -1.38 -1.90 -9.72
N PRO A 114 -0.63 -2.91 -10.19
CA PRO A 114 0.13 -2.80 -11.44
C PRO A 114 -0.75 -2.53 -12.66
N PHE A 115 -1.94 -3.15 -12.72
CA PHE A 115 -2.88 -2.96 -13.82
C PHE A 115 -3.48 -1.56 -13.81
N VAL A 116 -3.83 -1.06 -12.63
CA VAL A 116 -4.35 0.32 -12.46
C VAL A 116 -3.29 1.34 -12.86
N SER A 117 -2.03 1.16 -12.45
CA SER A 117 -0.94 2.08 -12.80
C SER A 117 -0.59 2.11 -14.29
N CYS A 118 -0.97 1.09 -15.04
CA CYS A 118 -0.74 0.99 -16.49
C CYS A 118 -2.00 1.22 -17.31
N ASP A 119 -3.14 1.56 -16.69
CA ASP A 119 -4.46 1.69 -17.33
C ASP A 119 -4.87 0.44 -18.12
N ARG A 120 -4.51 -0.74 -17.61
CA ARG A 120 -4.77 -2.06 -18.23
C ARG A 120 -5.72 -2.93 -17.38
N LEU A 121 -6.53 -2.33 -16.54
CA LEU A 121 -7.48 -3.06 -15.70
C LEU A 121 -8.51 -3.81 -16.58
N GLY A 122 -8.73 -5.11 -16.29
CA GLY A 122 -9.71 -5.92 -17.01
C GLY A 122 -9.27 -6.41 -18.40
N GLN A 123 -8.06 -6.11 -18.87
CA GLN A 123 -7.58 -6.50 -20.20
C GLN A 123 -6.78 -7.81 -20.22
N PHE A 124 -6.41 -8.31 -19.04
CA PHE A 124 -5.55 -9.49 -18.91
C PHE A 124 -6.13 -10.52 -17.95
N ASP A 125 -6.13 -11.77 -18.38
CA ASP A 125 -6.34 -12.91 -17.49
C ASP A 125 -5.02 -13.33 -16.86
N VAL A 126 -5.07 -13.67 -15.57
CA VAL A 126 -3.90 -14.09 -14.79
C VAL A 126 -4.12 -15.45 -14.22
N VAL A 127 -3.24 -16.38 -14.52
CA VAL A 127 -3.16 -17.67 -13.85
C VAL A 127 -1.88 -17.69 -13.01
N CYS A 128 -1.98 -17.99 -11.74
CA CYS A 128 -0.80 -18.04 -10.90
C CYS A 128 -0.78 -19.24 -9.95
N THR A 129 0.43 -19.76 -9.75
CA THR A 129 0.71 -20.77 -8.74
C THR A 129 1.58 -20.16 -7.66
N VAL A 130 1.13 -20.22 -6.41
CA VAL A 130 1.80 -19.57 -5.28
C VAL A 130 2.15 -20.60 -4.21
N LYS A 131 3.38 -20.53 -3.69
CA LYS A 131 3.88 -21.41 -2.61
C LYS A 131 4.63 -20.61 -1.55
N GLY A 132 4.59 -21.10 -0.32
CA GLY A 132 5.33 -20.53 0.82
C GLY A 132 4.75 -19.23 1.40
N GLY A 133 5.29 -18.83 2.54
CA GLY A 133 4.87 -17.64 3.27
C GLY A 133 3.42 -17.64 3.72
N GLY A 134 2.85 -16.47 3.97
CA GLY A 134 1.44 -16.27 4.30
C GLY A 134 0.72 -15.43 3.25
N LEU A 135 -0.61 -15.33 3.31
CA LEU A 135 -1.46 -14.67 2.30
C LEU A 135 -0.99 -13.25 1.92
N SER A 136 -0.54 -12.45 2.91
CA SER A 136 0.02 -11.11 2.65
C SER A 136 1.34 -11.14 1.87
N GLY A 137 2.20 -12.12 2.14
CA GLY A 137 3.44 -12.34 1.37
C GLY A 137 3.14 -12.83 -0.03
N GLN A 138 2.19 -13.74 -0.16
CA GLN A 138 1.74 -14.31 -1.44
C GLN A 138 1.13 -13.24 -2.35
N ALA A 139 0.23 -12.38 -1.83
CA ALA A 139 -0.32 -11.27 -2.60
C ALA A 139 0.76 -10.33 -3.12
N GLY A 140 1.77 -9.99 -2.28
CA GLY A 140 2.90 -9.19 -2.72
C GLY A 140 3.81 -9.89 -3.73
N ALA A 141 3.95 -11.22 -3.65
CA ALA A 141 4.67 -12.01 -4.64
C ALA A 141 3.93 -12.06 -5.98
N VAL A 142 2.60 -12.22 -5.95
CA VAL A 142 1.75 -12.17 -7.15
C VAL A 142 1.85 -10.80 -7.81
N ARG A 143 1.72 -9.70 -7.04
CA ARG A 143 1.91 -8.33 -7.54
C ARG A 143 3.24 -8.16 -8.28
N HIS A 144 4.33 -8.57 -7.67
CA HIS A 144 5.66 -8.48 -8.28
C HIS A 144 5.78 -9.36 -9.53
N GLY A 145 5.15 -10.55 -9.54
CA GLY A 145 5.10 -11.44 -10.71
C GLY A 145 4.33 -10.83 -11.87
N ILE A 146 3.14 -10.27 -11.60
CA ILE A 146 2.31 -9.57 -12.58
C ILE A 146 3.09 -8.42 -13.22
N SER A 147 3.71 -7.57 -12.42
CA SER A 147 4.48 -6.42 -12.93
C SER A 147 5.62 -6.85 -13.86
N LYS A 148 6.31 -7.93 -13.54
CA LYS A 148 7.36 -8.48 -14.42
C LYS A 148 6.79 -9.10 -15.67
N ALA A 149 5.67 -9.82 -15.58
CA ALA A 149 5.05 -10.43 -16.75
C ALA A 149 4.48 -9.37 -17.70
N LEU A 150 3.92 -8.27 -17.18
CA LEU A 150 3.51 -7.12 -17.99
C LEU A 150 4.68 -6.50 -18.75
N THR A 151 5.85 -6.34 -18.13
CA THR A 151 7.04 -5.83 -18.84
C THR A 151 7.57 -6.78 -19.91
N PHE A 152 7.29 -8.07 -19.80
CA PHE A 152 7.66 -9.05 -20.82
C PHE A 152 6.63 -9.10 -21.96
N TYR A 153 5.38 -8.79 -21.66
CA TYR A 153 4.32 -8.71 -22.66
C TYR A 153 4.38 -7.39 -23.43
N GLU A 154 4.42 -6.27 -22.72
CA GLU A 154 4.52 -4.91 -23.25
C GLU A 154 5.75 -4.20 -22.66
N PRO A 155 6.90 -4.19 -23.33
CA PRO A 155 8.12 -3.55 -22.82
C PRO A 155 7.97 -2.04 -22.57
N GLY A 156 7.08 -1.37 -23.30
CA GLY A 156 6.77 0.06 -23.12
C GLY A 156 6.20 0.43 -21.74
N LEU A 157 5.61 -0.52 -21.01
CA LEU A 157 5.08 -0.30 -19.65
C LEU A 157 6.17 -0.29 -18.55
N ARG A 158 7.40 -0.65 -18.89
CA ARG A 158 8.51 -0.76 -17.94
C ARG A 158 8.80 0.54 -17.19
N PRO A 159 8.84 1.75 -17.78
CA PRO A 159 9.08 2.99 -17.05
C PRO A 159 8.01 3.26 -15.99
N VAL A 160 6.74 3.08 -16.34
CA VAL A 160 5.58 3.30 -15.44
C VAL A 160 5.64 2.33 -14.26
N LEU A 161 5.88 1.04 -14.52
CA LEU A 161 5.98 0.03 -13.47
C LEU A 161 7.23 0.20 -12.59
N LYS A 162 8.31 0.74 -13.14
CA LYS A 162 9.53 1.02 -12.37
C LYS A 162 9.35 2.25 -11.47
N SER A 163 8.73 3.32 -11.95
CA SER A 163 8.43 4.51 -11.14
C SER A 163 7.48 4.19 -9.99
N GLY A 164 6.48 3.33 -10.21
CA GLY A 164 5.59 2.82 -9.16
C GLY A 164 6.24 1.84 -8.18
N GLY A 165 7.52 1.48 -8.36
CA GLY A 165 8.26 0.55 -7.49
C GLY A 165 7.82 -0.91 -7.56
N PHE A 166 7.02 -1.31 -8.58
CA PHE A 166 6.47 -2.66 -8.70
C PHE A 166 7.50 -3.69 -9.18
N LEU A 167 8.56 -3.26 -9.85
CA LEU A 167 9.61 -4.14 -10.37
C LEU A 167 10.69 -4.46 -9.32
N THR A 168 10.76 -3.67 -8.26
CA THR A 168 11.75 -3.87 -7.19
C THR A 168 11.25 -4.90 -6.19
N ARG A 169 12.07 -5.92 -5.91
CA ARG A 169 11.75 -6.89 -4.87
C ARG A 169 11.89 -6.26 -3.48
N ASP A 170 10.88 -6.42 -2.64
CA ASP A 170 10.95 -6.10 -1.21
C ASP A 170 11.87 -7.13 -0.52
N SER A 171 13.04 -6.68 -0.05
CA SER A 171 14.06 -7.52 0.60
C SER A 171 13.75 -7.84 2.06
N ARG A 172 12.75 -7.17 2.68
CA ARG A 172 12.42 -7.35 4.10
C ARG A 172 11.98 -8.78 4.38
N VAL A 173 12.68 -9.44 5.30
CA VAL A 173 12.40 -10.80 5.79
C VAL A 173 12.21 -10.75 7.30
N VAL A 174 11.54 -11.74 7.86
CA VAL A 174 11.38 -11.86 9.32
C VAL A 174 12.74 -12.09 9.97
N GLU A 175 13.09 -11.23 10.94
CA GLU A 175 14.34 -11.38 11.69
C GLU A 175 14.33 -12.67 12.53
N ARG A 176 15.48 -13.32 12.59
CA ARG A 176 15.68 -14.52 13.40
C ARG A 176 15.54 -14.18 14.90
N LYS A 177 14.89 -15.07 15.66
CA LYS A 177 14.90 -15.01 17.13
C LYS A 177 16.36 -15.04 17.62
N LYS A 178 16.70 -14.18 18.60
CA LYS A 178 18.02 -14.12 19.21
C LYS A 178 18.01 -14.86 20.55
N TYR A 179 19.14 -15.40 20.93
CA TYR A 179 19.29 -16.03 22.26
C TYR A 179 19.11 -14.95 23.35
N GLY A 180 18.65 -15.33 24.53
CA GLY A 180 18.39 -14.40 25.64
C GLY A 180 17.23 -13.42 25.41
N LYS A 181 16.44 -13.55 24.32
CA LYS A 181 15.27 -12.72 24.01
C LYS A 181 14.04 -13.57 23.70
N ALA A 182 12.85 -13.03 23.98
CA ALA A 182 11.59 -13.72 23.70
C ALA A 182 11.29 -13.82 22.20
N LYS A 183 11.68 -12.78 21.42
CA LYS A 183 11.60 -12.72 19.93
C LYS A 183 12.87 -12.07 19.38
N ALA A 184 12.88 -11.68 18.10
CA ALA A 184 14.03 -11.03 17.47
C ALA A 184 14.47 -9.76 18.22
N ARG A 185 13.52 -8.93 18.67
CA ARG A 185 13.78 -7.66 19.37
C ARG A 185 13.17 -7.58 20.77
N ARG A 186 12.16 -8.40 21.09
CA ARG A 186 11.48 -8.40 22.37
C ARG A 186 12.37 -9.06 23.41
N SER A 187 12.73 -8.33 24.47
CA SER A 187 13.40 -8.85 25.66
C SER A 187 12.40 -9.48 26.63
N PHE A 188 12.89 -10.32 27.55
CA PHE A 188 12.11 -10.77 28.69
C PHE A 188 11.88 -9.61 29.64
N GLN A 189 10.76 -9.65 30.35
CA GLN A 189 10.47 -8.66 31.38
C GLN A 189 11.47 -8.82 32.53
N PHE A 190 12.06 -7.72 32.95
CA PHE A 190 12.90 -7.70 34.14
C PHE A 190 12.00 -7.76 35.39
N SER A 191 12.17 -8.79 36.21
CA SER A 191 11.51 -8.90 37.50
C SER A 191 12.47 -8.32 38.57
N LYS A 192 12.10 -7.18 39.16
CA LYS A 192 12.79 -6.60 40.30
C LYS A 192 12.22 -7.29 41.55
N ARG A 193 13.01 -8.14 42.20
CA ARG A 193 12.73 -8.68 43.52
C ARG A 193 13.53 -7.90 44.53
#